data_02e744b9f6819166eaafd5d81e40b32a
#
_entry.id   02e744b9f6819166eaafd5d81e40b32a
#
_cell.length_a   1.000
_cell.length_b   1.000
_cell.length_c   1.000
_cell.angle_alpha   90.00
_cell.angle_beta   90.00
_cell.angle_gamma   90.00
#
_symmetry.space_group_name_H-M   'P 1'
#
loop_
_entity.id
_entity.type
_entity.pdbx_description
1 polymer ?
#
loop_
_entity_poly.entity_id
_entity_poly.type
_entity_poly.pdbx_seq_one_letter_code
_entity_poly.pdbx_strand_id
1 'polypeptide(L)'
;FLKKYYPNMIETKEYIFAENDSRIYIRYFVEEAAQPITLRLLPFLAFRNVHMLTHENHVANRKYTPIKNGASWQMYENYDSLFLQTSKSSEYTHAPHWYNKVFYLREFERGYDAVEDLYVPGFLEVELKEGESVIVSAGLEEKNPATFKRQFESMMESRIPRDSFEHCLQNSAQQFIIREKEGTRMFAGFPWFGS
;
A
#
# COMPACT_ATOMS: atom_id res chain seq x y z
N PHE A 1 -3.32 -5.79 -16.89
CA PHE A 1 -3.14 -7.22 -16.60
C PHE A 1 -4.47 -7.90 -16.28
N LEU A 2 -5.27 -7.37 -15.36
CA LEU A 2 -6.60 -7.90 -14.99
C LEU A 2 -7.56 -7.95 -16.19
N LYS A 3 -7.60 -6.91 -17.02
CA LYS A 3 -8.46 -6.84 -18.22
C LYS A 3 -8.21 -7.97 -19.24
N LYS A 4 -6.99 -8.57 -19.24
CA LYS A 4 -6.67 -9.71 -20.10
C LYS A 4 -7.30 -11.02 -19.63
N TYR A 5 -7.45 -11.20 -18.31
CA TYR A 5 -8.01 -12.42 -17.71
C TYR A 5 -9.50 -12.29 -17.38
N TYR A 6 -9.99 -11.07 -17.19
CA TYR A 6 -11.38 -10.75 -16.85
C TYR A 6 -11.90 -9.66 -17.80
N PRO A 7 -12.17 -10.00 -19.08
CA PRO A 7 -12.52 -9.01 -20.10
C PRO A 7 -13.82 -8.23 -19.81
N ASN A 8 -14.66 -8.75 -18.92
CA ASN A 8 -15.94 -8.15 -18.51
C ASN A 8 -15.86 -7.46 -17.14
N MET A 9 -14.68 -7.09 -16.69
CA MET A 9 -14.48 -6.34 -15.45
C MET A 9 -13.62 -5.12 -15.71
N ILE A 10 -14.09 -3.96 -15.25
CA ILE A 10 -13.34 -2.71 -15.20
C ILE A 10 -13.14 -2.35 -13.74
N GLU A 11 -11.89 -2.11 -13.35
CA GLU A 11 -11.48 -1.75 -12.00
C GLU A 11 -10.63 -0.49 -12.01
N THR A 12 -10.94 0.44 -11.13
CA THR A 12 -10.11 1.61 -10.84
C THR A 12 -9.38 1.44 -9.51
N LYS A 13 -8.08 1.68 -9.54
CA LYS A 13 -7.22 1.68 -8.35
C LYS A 13 -6.65 3.07 -8.11
N GLU A 14 -6.89 3.59 -6.90
CA GLU A 14 -6.35 4.87 -6.46
C GLU A 14 -5.64 4.71 -5.12
N TYR A 15 -4.61 5.51 -4.88
CA TYR A 15 -3.88 5.46 -3.62
C TYR A 15 -3.53 6.87 -3.13
N ILE A 16 -3.46 7.01 -1.80
CA ILE A 16 -3.09 8.25 -1.14
C ILE A 16 -2.31 7.95 0.14
N PHE A 17 -1.23 8.68 0.35
CA PHE A 17 -0.53 8.69 1.63
C PHE A 17 -1.20 9.67 2.58
N ALA A 18 -1.45 9.22 3.81
CA ALA A 18 -2.01 10.08 4.83
C ALA A 18 -0.99 11.15 5.26
N GLU A 19 -1.45 12.38 5.44
CA GLU A 19 -0.63 13.44 6.01
C GLU A 19 -0.42 13.18 7.50
N ASN A 20 0.83 13.34 7.97
CA ASN A 20 1.23 13.17 9.37
C ASN A 20 0.88 11.80 10.00
N ASP A 21 0.69 10.76 9.19
CA ASP A 21 0.48 9.39 9.63
C ASP A 21 1.30 8.46 8.71
N SER A 22 2.00 7.49 9.28
CA SER A 22 2.71 6.45 8.51
C SER A 22 1.73 5.45 7.91
N ARG A 23 0.87 5.93 7.03
CA ARG A 23 -0.28 5.18 6.49
C ARG A 23 -0.50 5.46 5.02
N ILE A 24 -0.85 4.40 4.29
CA ILE A 24 -1.37 4.48 2.93
C ILE A 24 -2.81 3.98 2.89
N TYR A 25 -3.65 4.65 2.11
CA TYR A 25 -4.96 4.16 1.73
C TYR A 25 -4.98 3.84 0.24
N ILE A 26 -5.57 2.71 -0.11
CA ILE A 26 -5.74 2.25 -1.48
C ILE A 26 -7.22 1.98 -1.69
N ARG A 27 -7.84 2.67 -2.64
CA ARG A 27 -9.21 2.41 -3.07
C ARG A 27 -9.21 1.49 -4.28
N TYR A 28 -9.94 0.41 -4.19
CA TYR A 28 -10.35 -0.41 -5.32
C TYR A 28 -11.83 -0.15 -5.56
N PHE A 29 -12.19 0.21 -6.78
CA PHE A 29 -13.57 0.48 -7.20
C PHE A 29 -13.88 -0.39 -8.41
N VAL A 30 -15.00 -1.12 -8.37
CA VAL A 30 -15.48 -1.97 -9.45
C VAL A 30 -16.43 -1.15 -10.32
N GLU A 31 -15.97 -0.72 -11.50
CA GLU A 31 -16.77 0.08 -12.43
C GLU A 31 -17.80 -0.78 -13.13
N GLU A 32 -17.37 -1.94 -13.65
CA GLU A 32 -18.22 -2.88 -14.36
C GLU A 32 -17.88 -4.31 -13.93
N ALA A 33 -18.91 -5.12 -13.63
CA ALA A 33 -18.73 -6.54 -13.37
C ALA A 33 -20.05 -7.29 -13.66
N ALA A 34 -19.99 -8.31 -14.50
CA ALA A 34 -21.15 -9.14 -14.85
C ALA A 34 -21.70 -9.94 -13.64
N GLN A 35 -20.91 -10.13 -12.59
CA GLN A 35 -21.27 -10.85 -11.37
C GLN A 35 -20.41 -10.35 -10.21
N PRO A 36 -20.79 -10.61 -8.94
CA PRO A 36 -19.94 -10.31 -7.80
C PRO A 36 -18.55 -10.92 -7.95
N ILE A 37 -17.53 -10.17 -7.53
CA ILE A 37 -16.12 -10.56 -7.57
C ILE A 37 -15.55 -10.71 -6.18
N THR A 38 -14.56 -11.56 -6.04
CA THR A 38 -13.72 -11.64 -4.83
C THR A 38 -12.38 -10.98 -5.11
N LEU A 39 -12.13 -9.85 -4.48
CA LEU A 39 -10.82 -9.20 -4.51
C LEU A 39 -9.91 -9.88 -3.49
N ARG A 40 -8.83 -10.50 -3.97
CA ARG A 40 -7.80 -11.09 -3.12
C ARG A 40 -6.58 -10.17 -3.04
N LEU A 41 -6.22 -9.80 -1.81
CA LEU A 41 -5.13 -8.91 -1.49
C LEU A 41 -3.99 -9.69 -0.83
N LEU A 42 -2.86 -9.81 -1.51
CA LEU A 42 -1.66 -10.45 -1.01
C LEU A 42 -0.64 -9.36 -0.64
N PRO A 43 -0.37 -9.13 0.66
CA PRO A 43 0.69 -8.21 1.06
C PRO A 43 2.07 -8.87 0.87
N PHE A 44 2.98 -8.17 0.23
CA PHE A 44 4.39 -8.52 0.11
C PHE A 44 5.18 -7.67 1.09
N LEU A 45 5.73 -8.29 2.11
CA LEU A 45 6.36 -7.62 3.24
C LEU A 45 7.89 -7.71 3.13
N ALA A 46 8.56 -6.59 3.19
CA ALA A 46 10.01 -6.49 3.20
C ALA A 46 10.59 -6.35 4.61
N PHE A 47 10.06 -5.44 5.45
CA PHE A 47 10.55 -5.13 6.80
C PHE A 47 12.07 -4.95 6.84
N ARG A 48 12.58 -4.01 6.09
CA ARG A 48 14.01 -3.77 5.91
C ARG A 48 14.36 -2.30 5.78
N ASN A 49 15.63 -1.99 5.93
CA ASN A 49 16.13 -0.68 5.51
C ASN A 49 15.94 -0.50 3.99
N VAL A 50 15.62 0.71 3.55
CA VAL A 50 15.36 1.05 2.13
C VAL A 50 16.56 0.73 1.20
N HIS A 51 17.77 0.75 1.73
CA HIS A 51 19.01 0.46 0.97
C HIS A 51 19.43 -1.02 0.97
N MET A 52 18.64 -1.90 1.57
CA MET A 52 18.96 -3.33 1.66
C MET A 52 17.87 -4.14 0.96
N LEU A 53 18.21 -5.34 0.52
CA LEU A 53 17.26 -6.31 0.01
C LEU A 53 17.03 -7.43 1.05
N THR A 54 15.82 -7.95 1.08
CA THR A 54 15.46 -9.06 1.98
C THR A 54 15.68 -10.39 1.26
N HIS A 55 16.15 -11.37 2.03
CA HIS A 55 16.23 -12.75 1.58
C HIS A 55 15.49 -13.68 2.52
N GLU A 56 14.98 -14.80 2.00
CA GLU A 56 14.32 -15.82 2.82
C GLU A 56 15.19 -16.23 4.00
N ASN A 57 14.58 -16.23 5.19
CA ASN A 57 15.28 -16.59 6.42
C ASN A 57 14.33 -17.24 7.43
N HIS A 58 14.92 -17.87 8.44
CA HIS A 58 14.18 -18.59 9.48
C HIS A 58 13.87 -17.75 10.73
N VAL A 59 14.39 -16.50 10.82
CA VAL A 59 14.14 -15.62 11.97
C VAL A 59 12.90 -14.76 11.81
N ALA A 60 12.35 -14.70 10.60
CA ALA A 60 11.10 -13.99 10.34
C ALA A 60 9.96 -14.59 11.16
N ASN A 61 9.32 -13.78 11.98
CA ASN A 61 8.16 -14.18 12.77
C ASN A 61 6.97 -14.40 11.83
N ARG A 62 6.46 -15.63 11.80
CA ARG A 62 5.33 -16.04 10.96
C ARG A 62 3.97 -15.84 11.60
N LYS A 63 3.92 -15.39 12.86
CA LYS A 63 2.66 -15.16 13.57
C LYS A 63 1.97 -13.89 13.08
N TYR A 64 0.68 -13.83 13.26
CA TYR A 64 -0.13 -12.65 13.02
C TYR A 64 -1.05 -12.40 14.21
N THR A 65 -1.55 -11.19 14.32
CA THR A 65 -2.61 -10.83 15.25
C THR A 65 -3.87 -10.50 14.45
N PRO A 66 -5.01 -11.18 14.70
CA PRO A 66 -6.27 -10.82 14.07
C PRO A 66 -6.73 -9.46 14.60
N ILE A 67 -7.19 -8.60 13.69
CA ILE A 67 -7.77 -7.30 13.99
C ILE A 67 -9.05 -7.10 13.20
N LYS A 68 -9.81 -6.06 13.52
CA LYS A 68 -11.06 -5.81 12.81
C LYS A 68 -10.83 -5.60 11.31
N ASN A 69 -11.48 -6.42 10.48
CA ASN A 69 -11.38 -6.40 9.02
C ASN A 69 -9.93 -6.48 8.51
N GLY A 70 -9.09 -7.32 9.11
CA GLY A 70 -7.71 -7.40 8.71
C GLY A 70 -6.82 -8.22 9.62
N ALA A 71 -5.51 -8.00 9.48
CA ALA A 71 -4.47 -8.64 10.29
C ALA A 71 -3.29 -7.70 10.50
N SER A 72 -2.49 -7.97 11.53
CA SER A 72 -1.22 -7.29 11.76
C SER A 72 -0.07 -8.27 11.93
N TRP A 73 1.12 -7.81 11.56
CA TRP A 73 2.35 -8.59 11.58
C TRP A 73 3.52 -7.75 12.08
N GLN A 74 4.38 -8.37 12.87
CA GLN A 74 5.70 -7.87 13.24
C GLN A 74 6.71 -8.95 12.85
N MET A 75 7.38 -8.78 11.71
CA MET A 75 8.32 -9.78 11.21
C MET A 75 9.58 -9.92 12.07
N TYR A 76 10.05 -8.83 12.63
CA TYR A 76 11.25 -8.78 13.47
C TYR A 76 11.02 -7.86 14.67
N GLU A 77 11.61 -8.17 15.82
CA GLU A 77 11.41 -7.44 17.09
C GLU A 77 11.77 -5.96 17.01
N ASN A 78 12.75 -5.60 16.17
CA ASN A 78 13.24 -4.21 16.04
C ASN A 78 12.41 -3.35 15.04
N TYR A 79 11.33 -3.88 14.50
CA TYR A 79 10.44 -3.16 13.58
C TYR A 79 9.06 -2.99 14.17
N ASP A 80 8.41 -1.89 13.82
CA ASP A 80 7.00 -1.67 14.17
C ASP A 80 6.10 -2.72 13.52
N SER A 81 4.95 -2.97 14.14
CA SER A 81 3.92 -3.81 13.55
C SER A 81 3.27 -3.12 12.35
N LEU A 82 3.04 -3.88 11.28
CA LEU A 82 2.22 -3.44 10.17
C LEU A 82 0.77 -3.89 10.39
N PHE A 83 -0.18 -2.97 10.27
CA PHE A 83 -1.62 -3.20 10.34
C PHE A 83 -2.21 -3.05 8.95
N LEU A 84 -2.80 -4.12 8.41
CA LEU A 84 -3.51 -4.10 7.14
C LEU A 84 -5.00 -4.37 7.39
N GLN A 85 -5.84 -3.42 7.03
CA GLN A 85 -7.29 -3.45 7.27
C GLN A 85 -8.06 -3.03 6.03
N THR A 86 -9.31 -3.48 5.92
CA THR A 86 -10.22 -3.09 4.84
C THR A 86 -11.47 -2.40 5.39
N SER A 87 -12.01 -1.43 4.67
CA SER A 87 -13.23 -0.70 5.07
C SER A 87 -14.49 -1.56 5.09
N LYS A 88 -14.48 -2.67 4.35
CA LYS A 88 -15.55 -3.69 4.35
C LYS A 88 -15.11 -4.90 5.16
N SER A 89 -16.04 -5.77 5.49
CA SER A 89 -15.70 -7.08 6.08
C SER A 89 -14.79 -7.85 5.12
N SER A 90 -13.72 -8.42 5.65
CA SER A 90 -12.77 -9.25 4.91
C SER A 90 -12.44 -10.50 5.70
N GLU A 91 -12.14 -11.57 4.98
CA GLU A 91 -11.63 -12.81 5.54
C GLU A 91 -10.11 -12.86 5.35
N TYR A 92 -9.37 -13.13 6.43
CA TYR A 92 -7.93 -13.34 6.38
C TYR A 92 -7.59 -14.81 6.42
N THR A 93 -6.92 -15.29 5.39
CA THR A 93 -6.36 -16.65 5.33
C THR A 93 -4.86 -16.60 5.63
N HIS A 94 -4.45 -17.27 6.71
CA HIS A 94 -3.04 -17.39 7.07
C HIS A 94 -2.36 -18.47 6.24
N ALA A 95 -1.45 -18.06 5.34
CA ALA A 95 -0.71 -18.94 4.44
C ALA A 95 0.72 -18.42 4.23
N PRO A 96 1.56 -18.44 5.31
CA PRO A 96 2.87 -17.81 5.28
C PRO A 96 3.86 -18.55 4.37
N HIS A 97 4.43 -17.83 3.43
CA HIS A 97 5.48 -18.31 2.53
C HIS A 97 6.37 -17.16 2.06
N TRP A 98 7.50 -17.49 1.45
CA TRP A 98 8.36 -16.54 0.77
C TRP A 98 8.08 -16.53 -0.73
N TYR A 99 7.95 -15.34 -1.28
CA TYR A 99 7.90 -15.12 -2.72
C TYR A 99 9.34 -14.78 -3.17
N ASN A 100 10.01 -15.79 -3.73
CA ASN A 100 11.44 -15.74 -3.97
C ASN A 100 11.77 -15.12 -5.32
N LYS A 101 12.96 -14.51 -5.40
CA LYS A 101 13.59 -14.02 -6.63
C LYS A 101 12.77 -12.94 -7.36
N VAL A 102 12.18 -12.01 -6.61
CA VAL A 102 11.63 -10.78 -7.20
C VAL A 102 12.78 -10.01 -7.82
N PHE A 103 12.70 -9.76 -9.12
CA PHE A 103 13.78 -9.11 -9.86
C PHE A 103 13.43 -7.66 -10.18
N TYR A 104 14.33 -6.75 -9.82
CA TYR A 104 14.21 -5.31 -10.05
C TYR A 104 15.10 -4.88 -11.22
N LEU A 105 14.56 -4.90 -12.44
CA LEU A 105 15.30 -4.59 -13.67
C LEU A 105 16.05 -3.24 -13.59
N ARG A 106 15.41 -2.20 -13.05
CA ARG A 106 16.00 -0.86 -12.94
C ARG A 106 17.22 -0.80 -12.01
N GLU A 107 17.19 -1.56 -10.90
CA GLU A 107 18.33 -1.66 -10.00
C GLU A 107 19.47 -2.44 -10.64
N PHE A 108 19.15 -3.51 -11.37
CA PHE A 108 20.13 -4.27 -12.14
C PHE A 108 20.81 -3.44 -13.22
N GLU A 109 20.06 -2.66 -14.00
CA GLU A 109 20.59 -1.74 -15.03
C GLU A 109 21.54 -0.68 -14.43
N ARG A 110 21.38 -0.34 -13.16
CA ARG A 110 22.22 0.61 -12.42
C ARG A 110 23.43 -0.04 -11.73
N GLY A 111 23.56 -1.37 -11.83
CA GLY A 111 24.66 -2.12 -11.21
C GLY A 111 24.48 -2.39 -9.72
N TYR A 112 23.27 -2.30 -9.17
CA TYR A 112 22.95 -2.63 -7.80
C TYR A 112 22.41 -4.06 -7.66
N ASP A 113 22.40 -4.56 -6.42
CA ASP A 113 21.68 -5.79 -6.09
C ASP A 113 20.21 -5.65 -6.48
N ALA A 114 19.69 -6.64 -7.19
CA ALA A 114 18.40 -6.53 -7.87
C ALA A 114 17.48 -7.73 -7.63
N VAL A 115 17.83 -8.65 -6.72
CA VAL A 115 17.03 -9.85 -6.44
C VAL A 115 16.64 -9.86 -4.99
N GLU A 116 15.35 -9.90 -4.72
CA GLU A 116 14.79 -9.88 -3.36
C GLU A 116 13.81 -11.02 -3.15
N ASP A 117 13.74 -11.54 -1.93
CA ASP A 117 12.67 -12.41 -1.48
C ASP A 117 11.73 -11.62 -0.58
N LEU A 118 10.43 -11.69 -0.85
CA LEU A 118 9.41 -11.00 -0.09
C LEU A 118 8.55 -11.98 0.70
N TYR A 119 8.31 -11.66 1.96
CA TYR A 119 7.46 -12.49 2.81
C TYR A 119 5.98 -12.21 2.54
N VAL A 120 5.20 -13.27 2.31
CA VAL A 120 3.74 -13.22 2.15
C VAL A 120 3.11 -13.96 3.31
N PRO A 121 2.48 -13.27 4.26
CA PRO A 121 1.91 -13.90 5.46
C PRO A 121 0.60 -14.64 5.20
N GLY A 122 -0.03 -14.37 4.06
CA GLY A 122 -1.33 -14.87 3.65
C GLY A 122 -2.04 -13.85 2.79
N PHE A 123 -3.36 -13.87 2.79
CA PHE A 123 -4.16 -12.95 1.96
C PHE A 123 -5.47 -12.56 2.64
N LEU A 124 -6.01 -11.40 2.25
CA LEU A 124 -7.34 -10.94 2.58
C LEU A 124 -8.26 -11.10 1.38
N GLU A 125 -9.50 -11.52 1.60
CA GLU A 125 -10.54 -11.60 0.59
C GLU A 125 -11.70 -10.69 0.94
N VAL A 126 -12.17 -9.95 -0.07
CA VAL A 126 -13.29 -9.02 0.04
C VAL A 126 -14.22 -9.22 -1.15
N GLU A 127 -15.50 -9.45 -0.88
CA GLU A 127 -16.52 -9.50 -1.93
C GLU A 127 -16.94 -8.09 -2.37
N LEU A 128 -16.98 -7.85 -3.66
CA LEU A 128 -17.39 -6.59 -4.28
C LEU A 128 -18.35 -6.85 -5.43
N LYS A 129 -19.29 -5.94 -5.59
CA LYS A 129 -20.22 -5.88 -6.75
C LYS A 129 -19.89 -4.66 -7.59
N GLU A 130 -20.46 -4.60 -8.78
CA GLU A 130 -20.46 -3.42 -9.60
C GLU A 130 -20.93 -2.17 -8.84
N GLY A 131 -20.25 -1.06 -9.02
CA GLY A 131 -20.49 0.19 -8.30
C GLY A 131 -19.97 0.23 -6.86
N GLU A 132 -19.40 -0.86 -6.35
CA GLU A 132 -18.86 -0.90 -5.00
C GLU A 132 -17.36 -0.63 -4.93
N SER A 133 -16.93 -0.08 -3.80
CA SER A 133 -15.51 0.10 -3.49
C SER A 133 -15.12 -0.45 -2.13
N VAL A 134 -13.84 -0.77 -2.00
CA VAL A 134 -13.19 -1.05 -0.72
C VAL A 134 -11.97 -0.17 -0.57
N ILE A 135 -11.77 0.38 0.63
CA ILE A 135 -10.55 1.07 1.02
C ILE A 135 -9.69 0.10 1.82
N VAL A 136 -8.48 -0.15 1.33
CA VAL A 136 -7.44 -0.87 2.05
C VAL A 136 -6.57 0.15 2.76
N SER A 137 -6.31 -0.07 4.05
CA SER A 137 -5.45 0.77 4.87
C SER A 137 -4.25 -0.06 5.34
N ALA A 138 -3.04 0.41 5.07
CA ALA A 138 -1.81 -0.14 5.63
C ALA A 138 -1.07 0.93 6.42
N GLY A 139 -0.71 0.64 7.68
CA GLY A 139 -0.06 1.62 8.56
C GLY A 139 0.50 0.97 9.82
N LEU A 140 1.12 1.80 10.69
CA LEU A 140 1.80 1.34 11.91
C LEU A 140 0.90 1.26 13.14
N GLU A 141 -0.39 1.60 13.00
CA GLU A 141 -1.39 1.53 14.08
C GLU A 141 -2.69 0.93 13.57
N GLU A 142 -3.42 0.26 14.46
CA GLU A 142 -4.79 -0.12 14.18
C GLU A 142 -5.70 1.11 14.15
N LYS A 143 -6.59 1.19 13.18
CA LYS A 143 -7.61 2.24 13.08
C LYS A 143 -9.01 1.62 12.95
N ASN A 144 -10.03 2.44 13.16
CA ASN A 144 -11.40 2.00 12.96
C ASN A 144 -11.75 1.94 11.47
N PRO A 145 -12.01 0.76 10.88
CA PRO A 145 -12.30 0.62 9.46
C PRO A 145 -13.51 1.43 8.96
N ALA A 146 -14.47 1.72 9.84
CA ALA A 146 -15.63 2.54 9.48
C ALA A 146 -15.28 3.98 9.09
N THR A 147 -14.09 4.46 9.46
CA THR A 147 -13.64 5.83 9.13
C THR A 147 -12.90 5.93 7.80
N PHE A 148 -12.45 4.82 7.21
CA PHE A 148 -11.53 4.81 6.07
C PHE A 148 -12.09 5.51 4.83
N LYS A 149 -13.38 5.25 4.51
CA LYS A 149 -14.02 5.88 3.35
C LYS A 149 -14.02 7.41 3.50
N ARG A 150 -14.49 7.91 4.63
CA ARG A 150 -14.52 9.36 4.90
C ARG A 150 -13.12 9.98 4.89
N GLN A 151 -12.14 9.30 5.50
CA GLN A 151 -10.76 9.80 5.52
C GLN A 151 -10.16 9.85 4.12
N PHE A 152 -10.36 8.81 3.31
CA PHE A 152 -9.91 8.78 1.93
C PHE A 152 -10.54 9.90 1.09
N GLU A 153 -11.87 10.06 1.16
CA GLU A 153 -12.61 11.09 0.43
C GLU A 153 -12.15 12.49 0.83
N SER A 154 -12.02 12.77 2.13
CA SER A 154 -11.55 14.06 2.63
C SER A 154 -10.13 14.39 2.13
N MET A 155 -9.23 13.41 2.12
CA MET A 155 -7.87 13.60 1.59
C MET A 155 -7.85 13.77 0.06
N MET A 156 -8.74 13.10 -0.67
CA MET A 156 -8.87 13.28 -2.12
C MET A 156 -9.39 14.67 -2.47
N GLU A 157 -10.36 15.17 -1.72
CA GLU A 157 -10.93 16.53 -1.89
C GLU A 157 -9.91 17.64 -1.58
N SER A 158 -9.00 17.41 -0.62
CA SER A 158 -7.95 18.38 -0.26
C SER A 158 -6.81 18.46 -1.28
N ARG A 159 -6.74 17.53 -2.24
CA ARG A 159 -5.70 17.53 -3.28
C ARG A 159 -5.90 18.69 -4.26
N ILE A 160 -4.81 19.27 -4.70
CA ILE A 160 -4.81 20.16 -5.84
C ILE A 160 -5.25 19.35 -7.08
N PRO A 161 -6.29 19.78 -7.82
CA PRO A 161 -6.69 19.12 -9.06
C PRO A 161 -5.53 19.02 -10.06
N ARG A 162 -5.61 18.10 -11.01
CA ARG A 162 -4.62 17.95 -12.10
C ARG A 162 -5.23 18.31 -13.45
N ASP A 163 -6.03 19.34 -13.47
CA ASP A 163 -6.86 19.79 -14.61
C ASP A 163 -6.20 20.93 -15.42
N SER A 164 -5.10 21.49 -14.93
CA SER A 164 -4.33 22.52 -15.62
C SER A 164 -2.83 22.31 -15.44
N PHE A 165 -2.02 22.93 -16.30
CA PHE A 165 -0.54 22.90 -16.17
C PHE A 165 -0.09 23.50 -14.83
N GLU A 166 -0.71 24.61 -14.42
CA GLU A 166 -0.39 25.27 -13.15
C GLU A 166 -0.68 24.35 -11.95
N HIS A 167 -1.85 23.72 -11.91
CA HIS A 167 -2.21 22.75 -10.85
C HIS A 167 -1.28 21.54 -10.85
N CYS A 168 -0.89 21.04 -12.02
CA CYS A 168 0.09 19.94 -12.12
C CYS A 168 1.46 20.37 -11.57
N LEU A 169 1.90 21.60 -11.84
CA LEU A 169 3.15 22.15 -11.33
C LEU A 169 3.11 22.34 -9.81
N GLN A 170 2.02 22.88 -9.28
CA GLN A 170 1.79 23.02 -7.83
C GLN A 170 1.80 21.66 -7.12
N ASN A 171 1.11 20.66 -7.68
CA ASN A 171 1.14 19.27 -7.18
C ASN A 171 2.56 18.71 -7.13
N SER A 172 3.33 18.92 -8.19
CA SER A 172 4.72 18.47 -8.27
C SER A 172 5.60 19.20 -7.23
N ALA A 173 5.42 20.49 -7.07
CA ALA A 173 6.16 21.29 -6.09
C ALA A 173 5.88 20.84 -4.64
N GLN A 174 4.64 20.49 -4.31
CA GLN A 174 4.27 20.02 -2.98
C GLN A 174 5.01 18.73 -2.57
N GLN A 175 5.40 17.88 -3.51
CA GLN A 175 6.14 16.64 -3.21
C GLN A 175 7.53 16.90 -2.63
N PHE A 176 8.09 18.09 -2.85
CA PHE A 176 9.39 18.48 -2.31
C PHE A 176 9.31 19.15 -0.93
N ILE A 177 8.11 19.40 -0.41
CA ILE A 177 7.90 20.12 0.84
C ILE A 177 7.50 19.14 1.93
N ILE A 178 8.32 19.05 2.99
CA ILE A 178 7.98 18.31 4.19
C ILE A 178 7.64 19.31 5.30
N ARG A 179 6.46 19.14 5.89
CA ARG A 179 6.04 19.89 7.08
C ARG A 179 6.28 19.04 8.32
N GLU A 180 7.15 19.49 9.19
CA GLU A 180 7.45 18.87 10.48
C GLU A 180 7.00 19.79 11.63
N LYS A 181 6.95 19.28 12.86
CA LYS A 181 6.60 20.08 14.04
C LYS A 181 7.55 21.26 14.25
N GLU A 182 8.81 21.11 13.85
CA GLU A 182 9.88 22.11 14.03
C GLU A 182 10.06 23.06 12.82
N GLY A 183 9.29 22.87 11.75
CA GLY A 183 9.37 23.73 10.57
C GLY A 183 9.08 23.02 9.25
N THR A 184 9.37 23.72 8.16
CA THR A 184 9.22 23.22 6.80
C THR A 184 10.59 22.97 6.20
N ARG A 185 10.81 21.78 5.65
CA ARG A 185 12.01 21.42 4.87
C ARG A 185 11.65 21.23 3.41
N MET A 186 12.63 21.41 2.55
CA MET A 186 12.46 21.19 1.11
C MET A 186 13.53 20.20 0.63
N PHE A 187 13.11 19.17 -0.09
CA PHE A 187 14.04 18.31 -0.82
C PHE A 187 14.57 18.99 -2.07
N ALA A 188 15.87 18.81 -2.35
CA ALA A 188 16.51 19.36 -3.55
C ALA A 188 16.08 18.65 -4.85
N GLY A 189 15.53 17.45 -4.75
CA GLY A 189 15.09 16.65 -5.91
C GLY A 189 14.76 15.21 -5.55
N PHE A 190 14.17 14.47 -6.49
CA PHE A 190 13.94 13.03 -6.39
C PHE A 190 14.65 12.28 -7.52
N PRO A 191 15.26 11.12 -7.22
CA PRO A 191 15.61 10.56 -5.93
C PRO A 191 16.90 11.20 -5.39
N TRP A 192 16.82 11.96 -4.32
CA TRP A 192 18.00 12.57 -3.70
C TRP A 192 18.16 12.03 -2.27
N PHE A 193 19.32 11.48 -1.97
CA PHE A 193 19.62 10.84 -0.68
C PHE A 193 20.52 11.70 0.23
N GLY A 194 20.71 12.97 -0.14
CA GLY A 194 21.45 13.93 0.65
C GLY A 194 20.57 15.08 1.11
N SER A 195 20.62 15.38 2.40
CA SER A 195 20.07 16.61 2.99
C SER A 195 21.14 17.68 3.05
#